data_0c77f8dbe1414df7d919d3b7584392ff
#
_entry.id   0c77f8dbe1414df7d919d3b7584392ff
#
_cell.length_a   1.000
_cell.length_b   1.000
_cell.length_c   1.000
_cell.angle_alpha   90.00
_cell.angle_beta   90.00
_cell.angle_gamma   90.00
#
_symmetry.space_group_name_H-M   'P 1'
#
loop_
_entity.id
_entity.type
_entity.pdbx_description
1 polymer ?
#
loop_
_entity_poly.entity_id
_entity_poly.type
_entity_poly.pdbx_seq_one_letter_code
_entity_poly.pdbx_strand_id
1 'polypeptide(L)'
;ALTAAERFTAVQTGSVDVLIRNTTWTQSRDTDVGMDFAPTTYYDGQQVMAREGAGFSASSQLTDLEGAVVCTNAGTTTEKNITEATAALGVNITLNTFEDYNQVMDQFLAGACDAVTTDGSGLVGRKATQQPEGENWVLFPASPISKEPLGPVTIQNDSQWLDVVKWAIFSSIIFDEKGVTSATAADAQANPADGEIDRLLGGEGELQTAMGLPADAWFQALSQVGNYDEIYARNLNPVGLVREGSLNASFLEGGLIYAPPAR
;
A
#
# COMPACT_ATOMS: atom_id res chain seq x y z
N ALA A 1 -2.31 -17.41 -0.75
CA ALA A 1 -1.54 -16.19 -0.45
C ALA A 1 -0.06 -16.54 -0.55
N LEU A 2 0.77 -15.64 -1.09
CA LEU A 2 2.22 -15.82 -1.23
C LEU A 2 2.95 -15.14 -0.08
N THR A 3 4.11 -15.66 0.31
CA THR A 3 5.01 -15.01 1.27
C THR A 3 5.69 -13.78 0.65
N ALA A 4 6.38 -13.00 1.46
CA ALA A 4 7.16 -11.86 0.97
C ALA A 4 8.30 -12.29 0.04
N ALA A 5 8.89 -13.46 0.27
CA ALA A 5 9.98 -14.02 -0.52
C ALA A 5 9.52 -14.56 -1.89
N GLU A 6 8.33 -15.19 -1.94
CA GLU A 6 7.83 -15.87 -3.14
C GLU A 6 7.17 -14.95 -4.17
N ARG A 7 6.68 -13.77 -3.73
CA ARG A 7 5.80 -12.92 -4.54
C ARG A 7 6.39 -12.48 -5.88
N PHE A 8 7.68 -12.14 -5.92
CA PHE A 8 8.31 -11.70 -7.17
C PHE A 8 8.55 -12.87 -8.12
N THR A 9 9.00 -14.02 -7.60
CA THR A 9 9.16 -15.25 -8.39
C THR A 9 7.83 -15.67 -9.00
N ALA A 10 6.72 -15.55 -8.29
CA ALA A 10 5.40 -15.88 -8.82
C ALA A 10 5.00 -15.01 -10.01
N VAL A 11 5.33 -13.71 -10.01
CA VAL A 11 5.14 -12.81 -11.17
C VAL A 11 6.11 -13.21 -12.31
N GLN A 12 7.40 -13.39 -12.01
CA GLN A 12 8.42 -13.73 -13.00
C GLN A 12 8.12 -15.03 -13.76
N THR A 13 7.54 -16.01 -13.09
CA THR A 13 7.20 -17.31 -13.67
C THR A 13 5.82 -17.34 -14.32
N GLY A 14 5.04 -16.24 -14.26
CA GLY A 14 3.68 -16.20 -14.75
C GLY A 14 2.70 -17.05 -13.94
N SER A 15 3.05 -17.39 -12.68
CA SER A 15 2.12 -18.05 -11.76
C SER A 15 1.00 -17.12 -11.30
N VAL A 16 1.26 -15.82 -11.35
CA VAL A 16 0.30 -14.72 -11.20
C VAL A 16 0.62 -13.63 -12.21
N ASP A 17 -0.39 -12.96 -12.74
CA ASP A 17 -0.25 -11.90 -13.75
C ASP A 17 -0.02 -10.53 -13.11
N VAL A 18 -0.48 -10.34 -11.89
CA VAL A 18 -0.34 -9.09 -11.12
C VAL A 18 -0.16 -9.38 -9.64
N LEU A 19 0.71 -8.63 -9.01
CA LEU A 19 0.92 -8.62 -7.57
C LEU A 19 0.37 -7.33 -6.99
N ILE A 20 -0.68 -7.42 -6.17
CA ILE A 20 -1.25 -6.28 -5.43
C ILE A 20 -1.13 -6.56 -3.94
N ARG A 21 -0.08 -6.00 -3.34
CA ARG A 21 0.22 -6.10 -1.91
C ARG A 21 0.94 -4.83 -1.46
N ASN A 22 1.36 -4.78 -0.21
CA ASN A 22 2.30 -3.80 0.30
C ASN A 22 3.69 -4.01 -0.34
N THR A 23 3.81 -3.70 -1.62
CA THR A 23 5.02 -3.88 -2.42
C THR A 23 5.60 -2.52 -2.73
N THR A 24 6.67 -2.16 -2.03
CA THR A 24 7.36 -0.89 -2.19
C THR A 24 8.04 -0.81 -3.54
N TRP A 25 7.78 0.24 -4.29
CA TRP A 25 8.51 0.58 -5.50
C TRP A 25 9.92 1.03 -5.13
N THR A 26 10.92 0.26 -5.51
CA THR A 26 12.34 0.58 -5.33
C THR A 26 13.07 0.39 -6.64
N GLN A 27 14.18 1.13 -6.81
CA GLN A 27 15.00 1.01 -8.01
C GLN A 27 15.44 -0.44 -8.27
N SER A 28 15.88 -1.17 -7.24
CA SER A 28 16.33 -2.55 -7.42
C SER A 28 15.20 -3.49 -7.87
N ARG A 29 13.99 -3.33 -7.34
CA ARG A 29 12.84 -4.13 -7.79
C ARG A 29 12.42 -3.81 -9.21
N ASP A 30 12.49 -2.55 -9.58
CA ASP A 30 12.19 -2.06 -10.93
C ASP A 30 13.23 -2.55 -11.95
N THR A 31 14.52 -2.50 -11.62
CA THR A 31 15.61 -2.79 -12.56
C THR A 31 16.17 -4.20 -12.43
N ASP A 32 16.64 -4.59 -11.23
CA ASP A 32 17.35 -5.87 -11.04
C ASP A 32 16.41 -7.06 -10.94
N VAL A 33 15.28 -6.88 -10.26
CA VAL A 33 14.25 -7.93 -10.14
C VAL A 33 13.39 -8.02 -11.41
N GLY A 34 13.38 -6.95 -12.22
CA GLY A 34 12.67 -6.91 -13.50
C GLY A 34 11.16 -6.86 -13.35
N MET A 35 10.69 -5.94 -12.52
CA MET A 35 9.27 -5.68 -12.28
C MET A 35 8.87 -4.33 -12.86
N ASP A 36 7.71 -4.27 -13.52
CA ASP A 36 7.09 -3.00 -13.89
C ASP A 36 6.06 -2.61 -12.82
N PHE A 37 6.24 -1.42 -12.24
CA PHE A 37 5.32 -0.89 -11.23
C PHE A 37 4.20 -0.07 -11.88
N ALA A 38 2.97 -0.35 -11.50
CA ALA A 38 1.84 0.52 -11.74
C ALA A 38 1.86 1.69 -10.73
N PRO A 39 0.98 2.70 -10.87
CA PRO A 39 0.97 3.85 -9.97
C PRO A 39 0.90 3.47 -8.50
N THR A 40 1.56 4.27 -7.66
CA THR A 40 1.47 4.12 -6.22
C THR A 40 0.01 4.27 -5.77
N THR A 41 -0.50 3.23 -5.12
CA THR A 41 -1.87 3.21 -4.58
C THR A 41 -1.93 3.57 -3.11
N TYR A 42 -0.80 3.57 -2.41
CA TYR A 42 -0.71 3.98 -1.02
C TYR A 42 0.72 4.46 -0.69
N TYR A 43 0.84 5.66 -0.18
CA TYR A 43 2.10 6.22 0.33
C TYR A 43 2.22 5.89 1.80
N ASP A 44 3.11 4.97 2.11
CA ASP A 44 3.38 4.49 3.46
C ASP A 44 4.80 4.85 3.92
N GLY A 45 5.13 4.44 5.11
CA GLY A 45 6.45 4.53 5.68
C GLY A 45 6.61 3.53 6.80
N GLN A 46 7.83 3.03 6.98
CA GLN A 46 8.12 2.05 8.00
C GLN A 46 8.15 2.68 9.39
N GLN A 47 7.53 1.99 10.34
CA GLN A 47 7.58 2.31 11.76
C GLN A 47 7.88 1.04 12.58
N VAL A 48 8.03 1.21 13.87
CA VAL A 48 8.17 0.15 14.87
C VAL A 48 6.92 0.12 15.74
N MET A 49 6.49 -1.05 16.15
CA MET A 49 5.41 -1.23 17.13
C MET A 49 5.95 -2.04 18.32
N ALA A 50 5.68 -1.56 19.53
CA ALA A 50 6.07 -2.23 20.76
C ALA A 50 5.01 -2.05 21.84
N ARG A 51 5.16 -2.76 22.99
CA ARG A 51 4.27 -2.62 24.14
C ARG A 51 4.63 -1.41 24.96
N GLU A 52 3.64 -0.58 25.28
CA GLU A 52 3.81 0.55 26.20
C GLU A 52 4.28 0.06 27.59
N GLY A 53 3.74 -1.08 28.06
CA GLY A 53 4.13 -1.70 29.31
C GLY A 53 5.61 -2.17 29.39
N ALA A 54 6.29 -2.24 28.24
CA ALA A 54 7.73 -2.52 28.16
C ALA A 54 8.61 -1.26 28.17
N GLY A 55 8.03 -0.09 28.42
CA GLY A 55 8.75 1.19 28.52
C GLY A 55 8.78 2.00 27.21
N PHE A 56 8.11 1.55 26.17
CA PHE A 56 7.97 2.29 24.92
C PHE A 56 6.77 3.25 24.94
N SER A 57 6.81 4.29 24.13
CA SER A 57 5.74 5.28 23.96
C SER A 57 5.65 5.76 22.52
N ALA A 58 4.60 6.47 22.18
CA ALA A 58 4.47 7.09 20.85
C ALA A 58 5.57 8.17 20.57
N SER A 59 6.27 8.65 21.60
CA SER A 59 7.41 9.57 21.47
C SER A 59 8.77 8.85 21.41
N SER A 60 8.81 7.51 21.55
CA SER A 60 10.03 6.73 21.44
C SER A 60 10.70 6.91 20.09
N GLN A 61 12.02 6.75 20.09
CA GLN A 61 12.87 6.84 18.90
C GLN A 61 13.58 5.51 18.66
N LEU A 62 14.25 5.36 17.53
CA LEU A 62 15.04 4.16 17.24
C LEU A 62 16.16 3.91 18.27
N THR A 63 16.66 4.96 18.91
CA THR A 63 17.67 4.86 19.99
C THR A 63 17.15 4.14 21.23
N ASP A 64 15.84 4.10 21.44
CA ASP A 64 15.23 3.40 22.57
C ASP A 64 15.17 1.87 22.35
N LEU A 65 15.55 1.41 21.14
CA LEU A 65 15.67 -0.02 20.81
C LEU A 65 17.03 -0.62 21.21
N GLU A 66 17.94 0.10 21.88
CA GLU A 66 19.23 -0.45 22.27
C GLU A 66 19.07 -1.74 23.10
N GLY A 67 19.65 -2.84 22.63
CA GLY A 67 19.56 -4.16 23.22
C GLY A 67 18.26 -4.93 22.97
N ALA A 68 17.28 -4.33 22.29
CA ALA A 68 15.99 -4.97 22.04
C ALA A 68 16.06 -6.07 20.98
N VAL A 69 15.15 -7.04 21.10
CA VAL A 69 14.85 -8.03 20.07
C VAL A 69 13.76 -7.47 19.16
N VAL A 70 14.10 -7.17 17.92
CA VAL A 70 13.19 -6.64 16.90
C VAL A 70 12.89 -7.72 15.86
N CYS A 71 11.62 -7.91 15.52
CA CYS A 71 11.19 -8.93 14.57
C CYS A 71 10.56 -8.32 13.33
N THR A 72 10.83 -8.92 12.14
CA THR A 72 10.28 -8.49 10.86
C THR A 72 10.24 -9.64 9.83
N ASN A 73 9.72 -9.36 8.62
CA ASN A 73 9.80 -10.31 7.50
C ASN A 73 11.17 -10.30 6.83
N ALA A 74 11.66 -11.50 6.53
CA ALA A 74 12.86 -11.72 5.73
C ALA A 74 12.71 -11.24 4.27
N GLY A 75 13.79 -10.75 3.67
CA GLY A 75 13.85 -10.37 2.25
C GLY A 75 13.02 -9.13 1.88
N THR A 76 12.76 -8.26 2.85
CA THR A 76 11.92 -7.07 2.67
C THR A 76 12.74 -5.77 2.72
N THR A 77 12.16 -4.68 2.21
CA THR A 77 12.66 -3.32 2.45
C THR A 77 12.74 -3.02 3.93
N THR A 78 11.78 -3.55 4.70
CA THR A 78 11.68 -3.34 6.15
C THR A 78 12.88 -3.89 6.91
N GLU A 79 13.32 -5.12 6.58
CA GLU A 79 14.53 -5.73 7.15
C GLU A 79 15.77 -4.87 6.87
N LYS A 80 15.91 -4.43 5.60
CA LYS A 80 17.02 -3.60 5.18
C LYS A 80 17.01 -2.23 5.88
N ASN A 81 15.87 -1.55 5.86
CA ASN A 81 15.76 -0.21 6.43
C ASN A 81 16.02 -0.17 7.94
N ILE A 82 15.48 -1.14 8.72
CA ILE A 82 15.74 -1.15 10.17
C ILE A 82 17.21 -1.43 10.46
N THR A 83 17.83 -2.34 9.70
CA THR A 83 19.25 -2.65 9.83
C THR A 83 20.12 -1.42 9.56
N GLU A 84 19.87 -0.71 8.45
CA GLU A 84 20.63 0.47 8.06
C GLU A 84 20.39 1.64 9.03
N ALA A 85 19.14 1.87 9.45
CA ALA A 85 18.80 2.99 10.33
C ALA A 85 19.38 2.82 11.74
N THR A 86 19.32 1.62 12.32
CA THR A 86 19.92 1.35 13.63
C THR A 86 21.44 1.41 13.58
N ALA A 87 22.05 0.85 12.54
CA ALA A 87 23.51 0.93 12.34
C ALA A 87 24.00 2.38 12.21
N ALA A 88 23.28 3.23 11.46
CA ALA A 88 23.62 4.65 11.29
C ALA A 88 23.55 5.44 12.62
N LEU A 89 22.71 5.01 13.55
CA LEU A 89 22.58 5.61 14.88
C LEU A 89 23.51 4.97 15.93
N GLY A 90 24.20 3.88 15.59
CA GLY A 90 25.03 3.12 16.54
C GLY A 90 24.19 2.34 17.55
N VAL A 91 22.95 2.00 17.23
CA VAL A 91 22.02 1.25 18.07
C VAL A 91 22.16 -0.24 17.77
N ASN A 92 22.38 -1.03 18.80
CA ASN A 92 22.53 -2.49 18.68
C ASN A 92 21.19 -3.15 18.99
N ILE A 93 20.62 -3.83 18.00
CA ILE A 93 19.42 -4.65 18.14
C ILE A 93 19.73 -6.12 17.82
N THR A 94 18.93 -7.03 18.33
CA THR A 94 18.87 -8.41 17.82
C THR A 94 17.73 -8.47 16.81
N LEU A 95 18.06 -8.56 15.53
CA LEU A 95 17.05 -8.65 14.47
C LEU A 95 16.72 -10.10 14.15
N ASN A 96 15.47 -10.52 14.41
CA ASN A 96 14.95 -11.83 14.03
C ASN A 96 14.01 -11.68 12.83
N THR A 97 14.25 -12.49 11.79
CA THR A 97 13.46 -12.45 10.55
C THR A 97 12.68 -13.74 10.34
N PHE A 98 11.47 -13.62 9.79
CA PHE A 98 10.57 -14.73 9.53
C PHE A 98 10.00 -14.64 8.10
N GLU A 99 9.64 -15.76 7.50
CA GLU A 99 9.09 -15.79 6.14
C GLU A 99 7.66 -15.23 6.06
N ASP A 100 6.85 -15.41 7.11
CA ASP A 100 5.46 -14.92 7.19
C ASP A 100 5.31 -13.92 8.34
N TYR A 101 4.60 -12.82 8.08
CA TYR A 101 4.36 -11.79 9.10
C TYR A 101 3.42 -12.28 10.23
N ASN A 102 2.63 -13.34 10.02
CA ASN A 102 1.89 -13.96 11.13
C ASN A 102 2.86 -14.60 12.13
N GLN A 103 3.93 -15.24 11.67
CA GLN A 103 4.99 -15.75 12.57
C GLN A 103 5.67 -14.60 13.34
N VAL A 104 5.90 -13.44 12.72
CA VAL A 104 6.40 -12.24 13.40
C VAL A 104 5.47 -11.86 14.54
N MET A 105 4.17 -11.79 14.28
CA MET A 105 3.17 -11.43 15.29
C MET A 105 3.03 -12.49 16.38
N ASP A 106 3.10 -13.78 16.03
CA ASP A 106 3.07 -14.88 17.00
C ASP A 106 4.24 -14.77 18.00
N GLN A 107 5.45 -14.48 17.51
CA GLN A 107 6.62 -14.28 18.36
C GLN A 107 6.51 -13.00 19.21
N PHE A 108 5.94 -11.94 18.66
CA PHE A 108 5.66 -10.72 19.42
C PHE A 108 4.65 -10.99 20.53
N LEU A 109 3.54 -11.65 20.24
CA LEU A 109 2.52 -12.01 21.22
C LEU A 109 3.08 -12.94 22.32
N ALA A 110 3.96 -13.87 21.96
CA ALA A 110 4.65 -14.76 22.89
C ALA A 110 5.72 -14.06 23.75
N GLY A 111 6.04 -12.79 23.48
CA GLY A 111 7.08 -12.03 24.18
C GLY A 111 8.52 -12.38 23.78
N ALA A 112 8.70 -13.09 22.66
CA ALA A 112 10.02 -13.41 22.11
C ALA A 112 10.62 -12.23 21.32
N CYS A 113 9.79 -11.27 20.92
CA CYS A 113 10.19 -10.00 20.33
C CYS A 113 9.73 -8.86 21.25
N ASP A 114 10.62 -7.93 21.53
CA ASP A 114 10.30 -6.68 22.26
C ASP A 114 9.52 -5.72 21.38
N ALA A 115 9.86 -5.72 20.08
CA ALA A 115 9.24 -4.88 19.07
C ALA A 115 9.11 -5.60 17.72
N VAL A 116 8.19 -5.14 16.89
CA VAL A 116 8.02 -5.56 15.50
C VAL A 116 8.06 -4.36 14.58
N THR A 117 8.51 -4.57 13.34
CA THR A 117 8.59 -3.48 12.36
C THR A 117 8.09 -3.94 11.00
N THR A 118 7.34 -3.06 10.35
CA THR A 118 6.90 -3.12 8.95
C THR A 118 6.33 -1.76 8.55
N ASP A 119 5.64 -1.70 7.42
CA ASP A 119 4.87 -0.52 6.99
C ASP A 119 3.91 -0.08 8.09
N GLY A 120 3.80 1.22 8.33
CA GLY A 120 2.97 1.79 9.38
C GLY A 120 1.50 1.39 9.26
N SER A 121 0.96 1.36 8.03
CA SER A 121 -0.41 0.89 7.79
C SER A 121 -0.61 -0.57 8.22
N GLY A 122 0.39 -1.41 7.96
CA GLY A 122 0.40 -2.81 8.39
C GLY A 122 0.39 -2.94 9.92
N LEU A 123 1.20 -2.12 10.62
CA LEU A 123 1.23 -2.09 12.08
C LEU A 123 -0.10 -1.63 12.68
N VAL A 124 -0.71 -0.57 12.11
CA VAL A 124 -2.04 -0.09 12.53
C VAL A 124 -3.09 -1.20 12.37
N GLY A 125 -3.10 -1.89 11.22
CA GLY A 125 -4.01 -3.01 10.98
C GLY A 125 -3.80 -4.16 11.98
N ARG A 126 -2.55 -4.51 12.31
CA ARG A 126 -2.22 -5.55 13.31
C ARG A 126 -2.63 -5.12 14.72
N LYS A 127 -2.36 -3.87 15.08
CA LYS A 127 -2.84 -3.30 16.35
C LYS A 127 -4.35 -3.40 16.46
N ALA A 128 -5.09 -2.97 15.46
CA ALA A 128 -6.55 -2.96 15.47
C ALA A 128 -7.18 -4.37 15.59
N THR A 129 -6.49 -5.41 15.09
CA THR A 129 -7.05 -6.76 15.00
C THR A 129 -6.48 -7.77 15.98
N GLN A 130 -5.29 -7.51 16.54
CA GLN A 130 -4.54 -8.51 17.32
C GLN A 130 -4.08 -8.02 18.70
N GLN A 131 -4.23 -6.73 19.01
CA GLN A 131 -3.85 -6.22 20.32
C GLN A 131 -4.72 -6.87 21.41
N PRO A 132 -4.11 -7.54 22.41
CA PRO A 132 -4.85 -8.15 23.50
C PRO A 132 -5.56 -7.11 24.36
N GLU A 133 -6.68 -7.50 24.95
CA GLU A 133 -7.38 -6.67 25.92
C GLU A 133 -6.46 -6.35 27.12
N GLY A 134 -6.42 -5.08 27.50
CA GLY A 134 -5.57 -4.61 28.62
C GLY A 134 -4.12 -4.30 28.24
N GLU A 135 -3.67 -4.61 27.02
CA GLU A 135 -2.40 -4.13 26.50
C GLU A 135 -2.59 -2.83 25.70
N ASN A 136 -1.56 -1.99 25.67
CA ASN A 136 -1.46 -0.91 24.71
C ASN A 136 -0.18 -1.07 23.88
N TRP A 137 -0.34 -1.12 22.56
CA TRP A 137 0.77 -1.11 21.62
C TRP A 137 0.95 0.27 21.05
N VAL A 138 2.17 0.73 20.98
CA VAL A 138 2.53 2.06 20.49
C VAL A 138 3.34 1.95 19.21
N LEU A 139 3.11 2.87 18.29
CA LEU A 139 3.87 2.99 17.04
C LEU A 139 4.82 4.18 17.18
N PHE A 140 6.07 3.97 16.78
CA PHE A 140 7.14 4.97 16.78
C PHE A 140 8.20 4.67 15.71
N PRO A 141 9.09 5.64 15.38
CA PRO A 141 8.95 7.06 15.71
C PRO A 141 7.75 7.68 15.00
N ALA A 142 7.31 8.86 15.42
CA ALA A 142 6.18 9.57 14.81
C ALA A 142 6.41 9.86 13.31
N SER A 143 7.66 10.17 12.93
CA SER A 143 8.06 10.25 11.52
C SER A 143 8.56 8.89 11.07
N PRO A 144 8.00 8.30 10.00
CA PRO A 144 8.48 7.03 9.47
C PRO A 144 9.97 7.06 9.14
N ILE A 145 10.63 5.91 9.29
CA ILE A 145 12.08 5.77 9.04
C ILE A 145 12.42 5.58 7.56
N SER A 146 11.42 5.35 6.71
CA SER A 146 11.57 5.20 5.27
C SER A 146 10.37 5.75 4.50
N LYS A 147 10.53 5.84 3.18
CA LYS A 147 9.44 6.06 2.22
C LYS A 147 9.07 4.72 1.61
N GLU A 148 7.80 4.34 1.71
CA GLU A 148 7.27 3.10 1.17
C GLU A 148 6.11 3.43 0.20
N PRO A 149 6.41 3.84 -1.07
CA PRO A 149 5.37 3.98 -2.09
C PRO A 149 4.93 2.58 -2.54
N LEU A 150 3.73 2.20 -2.15
CA LEU A 150 3.17 0.87 -2.41
C LEU A 150 2.35 0.87 -3.69
N GLY A 151 2.63 -0.04 -4.60
CA GLY A 151 1.91 -0.15 -5.86
C GLY A 151 1.80 -1.57 -6.39
N PRO A 152 0.84 -1.83 -7.29
CA PRO A 152 0.78 -3.09 -8.02
C PRO A 152 1.99 -3.28 -8.92
N VAL A 153 2.31 -4.56 -9.16
CA VAL A 153 3.49 -4.98 -9.92
C VAL A 153 3.07 -6.00 -10.97
N THR A 154 3.58 -5.83 -12.17
CA THR A 154 3.46 -6.79 -13.29
C THR A 154 4.83 -7.29 -13.71
N ILE A 155 4.86 -8.31 -14.56
CA ILE A 155 6.10 -8.75 -15.20
C ILE A 155 6.63 -7.65 -16.12
N GLN A 156 7.95 -7.49 -16.17
CA GLN A 156 8.59 -6.52 -17.04
C GLN A 156 8.38 -6.88 -18.52
N ASN A 157 8.31 -5.83 -19.37
CA ASN A 157 8.14 -5.92 -20.82
C ASN A 157 6.74 -6.35 -21.29
N ASP A 158 5.72 -6.36 -20.46
CA ASP A 158 4.32 -6.45 -20.86
C ASP A 158 3.62 -5.10 -20.69
N SER A 159 3.94 -4.17 -21.58
CA SER A 159 3.41 -2.80 -21.52
C SER A 159 1.89 -2.74 -21.70
N GLN A 160 1.30 -3.65 -22.47
CA GLN A 160 -0.14 -3.68 -22.68
C GLN A 160 -0.88 -4.08 -21.39
N TRP A 161 -0.42 -5.11 -20.70
CA TRP A 161 -0.98 -5.51 -19.42
C TRP A 161 -0.74 -4.45 -18.33
N LEU A 162 0.47 -3.88 -18.29
CA LEU A 162 0.78 -2.78 -17.40
C LEU A 162 -0.16 -1.58 -17.60
N ASP A 163 -0.49 -1.23 -18.84
CA ASP A 163 -1.42 -0.14 -19.15
C ASP A 163 -2.84 -0.43 -18.63
N VAL A 164 -3.32 -1.66 -18.75
CA VAL A 164 -4.60 -2.08 -18.14
C VAL A 164 -4.59 -1.88 -16.63
N VAL A 165 -3.53 -2.34 -15.94
CA VAL A 165 -3.41 -2.20 -14.48
C VAL A 165 -3.29 -0.74 -14.07
N LYS A 166 -2.48 0.07 -14.78
CA LYS A 166 -2.36 1.51 -14.54
C LYS A 166 -3.69 2.24 -14.66
N TRP A 167 -4.41 2.01 -15.76
CA TRP A 167 -5.64 2.74 -16.04
C TRP A 167 -6.82 2.26 -15.19
N ALA A 168 -6.78 1.03 -14.68
CA ALA A 168 -7.72 0.61 -13.64
C ALA A 168 -7.57 1.44 -12.35
N ILE A 169 -6.33 1.78 -11.97
CA ILE A 169 -6.05 2.64 -10.82
C ILE A 169 -6.38 4.09 -11.14
N PHE A 170 -5.85 4.62 -12.25
CA PHE A 170 -6.06 6.03 -12.61
C PHE A 170 -7.53 6.36 -12.82
N SER A 171 -8.33 5.48 -13.43
CA SER A 171 -9.76 5.71 -13.58
C SER A 171 -10.45 5.87 -12.23
N SER A 172 -10.10 5.03 -11.24
CA SER A 172 -10.66 5.14 -9.88
C SER A 172 -10.30 6.47 -9.21
N ILE A 173 -9.07 6.97 -9.43
CA ILE A 173 -8.60 8.25 -8.91
C ILE A 173 -9.30 9.41 -9.63
N ILE A 174 -9.45 9.36 -10.96
CA ILE A 174 -10.16 10.40 -11.72
C ILE A 174 -11.62 10.48 -11.28
N PHE A 175 -12.29 9.35 -11.08
CA PHE A 175 -13.67 9.36 -10.57
C PHE A 175 -13.76 10.00 -9.18
N ASP A 176 -12.80 9.77 -8.31
CA ASP A 176 -12.72 10.44 -7.01
C ASP A 176 -12.51 11.95 -7.18
N GLU A 177 -11.53 12.38 -7.97
CA GLU A 177 -11.24 13.80 -8.27
C GLU A 177 -12.45 14.54 -8.87
N LYS A 178 -13.30 13.84 -9.62
CA LYS A 178 -14.50 14.37 -10.27
C LYS A 178 -15.78 14.19 -9.43
N GLY A 179 -15.69 13.56 -8.26
CA GLY A 179 -16.83 13.31 -7.38
C GLY A 179 -17.84 12.30 -7.94
N VAL A 180 -17.40 11.41 -8.85
CA VAL A 180 -18.24 10.34 -9.39
C VAL A 180 -18.07 9.09 -8.53
N THR A 181 -19.16 8.61 -7.94
CA THR A 181 -19.18 7.47 -7.03
C THR A 181 -19.86 6.25 -7.64
N SER A 182 -19.76 5.11 -6.99
CA SER A 182 -20.51 3.91 -7.38
C SER A 182 -22.01 4.17 -7.44
N ALA A 183 -22.56 4.97 -6.53
CA ALA A 183 -23.97 5.32 -6.48
C ALA A 183 -24.42 6.26 -7.60
N THR A 184 -23.51 7.10 -8.12
CA THR A 184 -23.80 8.08 -9.19
C THR A 184 -23.34 7.62 -10.56
N ALA A 185 -22.69 6.47 -10.68
CA ALA A 185 -22.09 5.96 -11.91
C ALA A 185 -23.06 5.92 -13.10
N ALA A 186 -24.28 5.41 -12.89
CA ALA A 186 -25.28 5.28 -13.96
C ALA A 186 -25.80 6.66 -14.45
N ASP A 187 -25.98 7.61 -13.54
CA ASP A 187 -26.38 8.97 -13.90
C ASP A 187 -25.23 9.68 -14.63
N ALA A 188 -24.00 9.54 -14.14
CA ALA A 188 -22.81 10.11 -14.79
C ALA A 188 -22.56 9.52 -16.18
N GLN A 189 -22.88 8.25 -16.42
CA GLN A 189 -22.81 7.63 -17.75
C GLN A 189 -23.87 8.20 -18.69
N ALA A 190 -25.12 8.38 -18.19
CA ALA A 190 -26.21 8.92 -18.99
C ALA A 190 -26.07 10.43 -19.25
N ASN A 191 -25.47 11.17 -18.32
CA ASN A 191 -25.34 12.63 -18.32
C ASN A 191 -23.93 13.03 -17.88
N PRO A 192 -22.87 12.74 -18.70
CA PRO A 192 -21.48 13.00 -18.30
C PRO A 192 -21.24 14.51 -18.09
N ALA A 193 -20.57 14.85 -17.00
CA ALA A 193 -20.27 16.24 -16.64
C ALA A 193 -19.25 16.89 -17.60
N ASP A 194 -18.37 16.09 -18.17
CA ASP A 194 -17.38 16.50 -19.15
C ASP A 194 -16.96 15.33 -20.05
N GLY A 195 -16.18 15.62 -21.10
CA GLY A 195 -15.73 14.62 -22.06
C GLY A 195 -14.73 13.61 -21.50
N GLU A 196 -14.10 13.87 -20.35
CA GLU A 196 -13.22 12.89 -19.69
C GLU A 196 -14.05 11.80 -19.01
N ILE A 197 -15.07 12.20 -18.28
CA ILE A 197 -16.04 11.27 -17.67
C ILE A 197 -16.80 10.49 -18.73
N ASP A 198 -17.22 11.14 -19.83
CA ASP A 198 -17.87 10.46 -20.95
C ASP A 198 -17.01 9.32 -21.50
N ARG A 199 -15.73 9.60 -21.83
CA ARG A 199 -14.81 8.58 -22.35
C ARG A 199 -14.55 7.43 -21.34
N LEU A 200 -14.35 7.76 -20.08
CA LEU A 200 -14.09 6.75 -19.05
C LEU A 200 -15.30 5.84 -18.79
N LEU A 201 -16.52 6.37 -18.97
CA LEU A 201 -17.75 5.60 -18.76
C LEU A 201 -18.26 4.89 -20.03
N GLY A 202 -17.48 4.90 -21.11
CA GLY A 202 -17.75 4.16 -22.34
C GLY A 202 -18.50 4.96 -23.42
N GLY A 203 -18.46 6.30 -23.34
CA GLY A 203 -18.97 7.22 -24.35
C GLY A 203 -18.03 7.40 -25.54
N GLU A 204 -17.79 8.62 -25.97
CA GLU A 204 -16.93 8.89 -27.14
C GLU A 204 -15.47 8.53 -26.89
N GLY A 205 -14.85 7.85 -27.84
CA GLY A 205 -13.45 7.47 -27.86
C GLY A 205 -13.21 5.97 -27.68
N GLU A 206 -11.96 5.58 -27.78
CA GLU A 206 -11.56 4.17 -27.83
C GLU A 206 -10.52 3.82 -26.72
N LEU A 207 -10.55 4.54 -25.59
CA LEU A 207 -9.52 4.39 -24.54
C LEU A 207 -9.44 2.95 -24.01
N GLN A 208 -10.57 2.37 -23.63
CA GLN A 208 -10.65 1.02 -23.08
C GLN A 208 -10.45 -0.03 -24.18
N THR A 209 -11.06 0.18 -25.33
CA THR A 209 -10.98 -0.77 -26.46
C THR A 209 -9.58 -0.83 -27.06
N ALA A 210 -8.82 0.27 -27.02
CA ALA A 210 -7.40 0.27 -27.40
C ALA A 210 -6.52 -0.62 -26.50
N MET A 211 -6.96 -0.87 -25.27
CA MET A 211 -6.32 -1.81 -24.33
C MET A 211 -6.91 -3.24 -24.40
N GLY A 212 -7.84 -3.49 -25.35
CA GLY A 212 -8.52 -4.79 -25.47
C GLY A 212 -9.65 -5.02 -24.49
N LEU A 213 -10.14 -3.97 -23.83
CA LEU A 213 -11.22 -4.03 -22.86
C LEU A 213 -12.57 -3.62 -23.49
N PRO A 214 -13.71 -4.03 -22.90
CA PRO A 214 -15.00 -3.45 -23.26
C PRO A 214 -15.02 -1.94 -23.04
N ALA A 215 -15.75 -1.20 -23.87
CA ALA A 215 -15.82 0.26 -23.79
C ALA A 215 -16.29 0.76 -22.41
N ASP A 216 -17.17 0.00 -21.75
CA ASP A 216 -17.72 0.30 -20.43
C ASP A 216 -16.91 -0.32 -19.25
N ALA A 217 -15.68 -0.78 -19.49
CA ALA A 217 -14.90 -1.48 -18.45
C ALA A 217 -14.77 -0.68 -17.16
N TRP A 218 -14.48 0.63 -17.26
CA TRP A 218 -14.32 1.47 -16.06
C TRP A 218 -15.67 1.83 -15.42
N PHE A 219 -16.76 1.90 -16.20
CA PHE A 219 -18.11 1.97 -15.62
C PHE A 219 -18.43 0.74 -14.79
N GLN A 220 -18.13 -0.45 -15.30
CA GLN A 220 -18.33 -1.71 -14.57
C GLN A 220 -17.48 -1.75 -13.30
N ALA A 221 -16.23 -1.33 -13.37
CA ALA A 221 -15.36 -1.26 -12.20
C ALA A 221 -15.91 -0.28 -11.15
N LEU A 222 -16.21 0.96 -11.56
CA LEU A 222 -16.77 1.98 -10.67
C LEU A 222 -18.08 1.52 -9.99
N SER A 223 -18.99 0.96 -10.76
CA SER A 223 -20.30 0.53 -10.26
C SER A 223 -20.20 -0.61 -9.24
N GLN A 224 -19.20 -1.49 -9.36
CA GLN A 224 -19.05 -2.67 -8.51
C GLN A 224 -18.17 -2.42 -7.28
N VAL A 225 -17.11 -1.62 -7.42
CA VAL A 225 -16.12 -1.46 -6.34
C VAL A 225 -15.97 -0.02 -5.85
N GLY A 226 -16.50 0.95 -6.57
CA GLY A 226 -16.40 2.38 -6.22
C GLY A 226 -15.16 3.06 -6.76
N ASN A 227 -15.08 4.37 -6.50
CA ASN A 227 -13.91 5.19 -6.79
C ASN A 227 -12.80 4.98 -5.72
N TYR A 228 -11.66 5.66 -5.87
CA TYR A 228 -10.53 5.50 -4.96
C TYR A 228 -10.90 5.84 -3.50
N ASP A 229 -11.66 6.90 -3.25
CA ASP A 229 -12.08 7.28 -1.90
C ASP A 229 -13.03 6.25 -1.26
N GLU A 230 -14.00 5.74 -2.02
CA GLU A 230 -14.92 4.69 -1.55
C GLU A 230 -14.16 3.40 -1.18
N ILE A 231 -13.15 3.03 -2.00
CA ILE A 231 -12.29 1.87 -1.73
C ILE A 231 -11.46 2.11 -0.46
N TYR A 232 -10.84 3.28 -0.35
CA TYR A 232 -10.04 3.67 0.81
C TYR A 232 -10.87 3.68 2.10
N ALA A 233 -11.99 4.39 2.08
CA ALA A 233 -12.87 4.55 3.24
C ALA A 233 -13.40 3.21 3.75
N ARG A 234 -13.81 2.32 2.85
CA ARG A 234 -14.34 1.00 3.21
C ARG A 234 -13.30 0.10 3.88
N ASN A 235 -12.04 0.18 3.45
CA ASN A 235 -11.01 -0.77 3.86
C ASN A 235 -10.08 -0.25 4.96
N LEU A 236 -9.82 1.06 5.02
CA LEU A 236 -8.78 1.65 5.85
C LEU A 236 -9.32 2.50 7.00
N ASN A 237 -10.43 3.23 6.80
CA ASN A 237 -11.02 4.01 7.89
C ASN A 237 -11.42 3.14 9.11
N PRO A 238 -11.94 1.91 8.95
CA PRO A 238 -12.29 1.08 10.12
C PRO A 238 -11.12 0.73 11.03
N VAL A 239 -9.89 0.72 10.51
CA VAL A 239 -8.68 0.48 11.31
C VAL A 239 -8.00 1.77 11.76
N GLY A 240 -8.60 2.93 11.51
CA GLY A 240 -8.09 4.24 11.96
C GLY A 240 -7.11 4.92 11.00
N LEU A 241 -6.96 4.40 9.78
CA LEU A 241 -6.16 5.04 8.73
C LEU A 241 -7.04 6.03 7.96
N VAL A 242 -7.02 7.29 8.37
CA VAL A 242 -7.81 8.36 7.75
C VAL A 242 -7.06 8.96 6.57
N ARG A 243 -7.77 9.18 5.46
CA ARG A 243 -7.19 9.72 4.23
C ARG A 243 -6.92 11.23 4.33
N GLU A 244 -7.85 11.98 4.93
CA GLU A 244 -7.78 13.44 5.07
C GLU A 244 -6.49 13.87 5.78
N GLY A 245 -5.79 14.85 5.21
CA GLY A 245 -4.54 15.40 5.76
C GLY A 245 -3.34 14.45 5.68
N SER A 246 -3.47 13.27 5.10
CA SER A 246 -2.38 12.33 4.88
C SER A 246 -1.74 12.49 3.50
N LEU A 247 -0.60 11.83 3.25
CA LEU A 247 -0.01 11.72 1.91
C LEU A 247 -0.95 11.02 0.91
N ASN A 248 -1.91 10.26 1.38
CA ASN A 248 -2.89 9.54 0.57
C ASN A 248 -4.16 10.36 0.23
N ALA A 249 -4.23 11.60 0.66
CA ALA A 249 -5.24 12.54 0.20
C ALA A 249 -5.09 12.82 -1.31
N SER A 250 -6.16 13.28 -1.95
CA SER A 250 -6.10 13.75 -3.33
C SER A 250 -5.11 14.90 -3.49
N PHE A 251 -4.49 15.04 -4.65
CA PHE A 251 -3.66 16.22 -4.95
C PHE A 251 -4.45 17.54 -4.82
N LEU A 252 -5.75 17.52 -5.03
CA LEU A 252 -6.65 18.65 -4.83
C LEU A 252 -6.71 19.09 -3.36
N GLU A 253 -6.40 18.20 -2.44
CA GLU A 253 -6.40 18.37 -0.97
C GLU A 253 -4.96 18.46 -0.40
N GLY A 254 -3.95 18.52 -1.28
CA GLY A 254 -2.55 18.61 -0.89
C GLY A 254 -1.85 17.27 -0.64
N GLY A 255 -2.49 16.15 -0.97
CA GLY A 255 -1.88 14.81 -0.94
C GLY A 255 -1.10 14.47 -2.21
N LEU A 256 -0.72 13.21 -2.35
CA LEU A 256 0.09 12.69 -3.47
C LEU A 256 -0.70 11.79 -4.42
N ILE A 257 -1.96 11.49 -4.12
CA ILE A 257 -2.80 10.68 -5.01
C ILE A 257 -3.23 11.56 -6.19
N TYR A 258 -2.77 11.17 -7.37
CA TYR A 258 -2.91 11.95 -8.60
C TYR A 258 -3.01 11.02 -9.81
N ALA A 259 -3.86 11.36 -10.78
CA ALA A 259 -3.97 10.66 -12.04
C ALA A 259 -3.69 11.56 -13.25
N PRO A 260 -3.04 11.04 -14.30
CA PRO A 260 -2.96 11.76 -15.57
C PRO A 260 -4.35 11.82 -16.23
N PRO A 261 -4.61 12.85 -17.08
CA PRO A 261 -5.92 13.00 -17.72
C PRO A 261 -6.19 11.89 -18.75
N ALA A 262 -7.43 11.38 -18.76
CA ALA A 262 -7.92 10.39 -19.73
C ALA A 262 -8.37 11.08 -21.03
N ARG A 263 -7.46 11.14 -22.02
CA ARG A 263 -7.68 11.83 -23.30
C ARG A 263 -7.29 10.99 -24.50
#